data_cce27374df766becc59ad054ea1c30f0
#
_entry.id   cce27374df766becc59ad054ea1c30f0
#
_cell.length_a   1.000
_cell.length_b   1.000
_cell.length_c   1.000
_cell.angle_alpha   90.00
_cell.angle_beta   90.00
_cell.angle_gamma   90.00
#
_symmetry.space_group_name_H-M   'P 1'
#
loop_
_entity.id
_entity.type
_entity.pdbx_description
1 polymer ?
#
loop_
_entity_poly.entity_id
_entity_poly.type
_entity_poly.pdbx_seq_one_letter_code
_entity_poly.pdbx_strand_id
1 'polypeptide(L)'
;MAPMMAVGHPDMKYVATACASYGMDFNNKVRRALTSGGPTFIHCIDPCPKGWDYDPKYSHELGMLSIEPGLWIQYEIIEGELMLNGPSRAIAKGIRKRKPVEEYLLRQGRFAHFTTEDVKHFQDKIDEQWEKWWIPGLVPITPGQDDNSGSNDAE
;
A
#
# COMPACT_ATOMS: atom_id res chain seq x y z
N MET A 1 -3.52 7.59 7.09
CA MET A 1 -3.75 7.33 8.54
C MET A 1 -2.62 6.50 9.16
N ALA A 2 -2.26 5.32 8.65
CA ALA A 2 -1.25 4.46 9.29
C ALA A 2 0.12 5.13 9.51
N PRO A 3 0.70 5.93 8.58
CA PRO A 3 1.94 6.64 8.88
C PRO A 3 1.84 7.60 10.07
N MET A 4 0.66 8.21 10.26
CA MET A 4 0.43 9.09 11.41
C MET A 4 0.46 8.33 12.74
N MET A 5 0.16 7.03 12.73
CA MET A 5 0.29 6.20 13.93
C MET A 5 1.75 6.06 14.36
N ALA A 6 2.67 5.93 13.41
CA ALA A 6 4.11 5.88 13.71
C ALA A 6 4.64 7.22 14.19
N VAL A 7 4.20 8.33 13.60
CA VAL A 7 4.65 9.69 13.96
C VAL A 7 4.07 10.15 15.31
N GLY A 8 2.79 9.88 15.55
CA GLY A 8 2.09 10.31 16.74
C GLY A 8 2.34 9.44 17.99
N HIS A 9 2.95 8.26 17.80
CA HIS A 9 3.21 7.30 18.88
C HIS A 9 4.64 6.79 18.78
N PRO A 10 5.63 7.49 19.39
CA PRO A 10 7.06 7.15 19.24
C PRO A 10 7.44 5.78 19.79
N ASP A 11 6.62 5.20 20.68
CA ASP A 11 6.84 3.85 21.22
C ASP A 11 6.33 2.74 20.29
N MET A 12 5.68 3.09 19.19
CA MET A 12 5.17 2.13 18.21
C MET A 12 6.32 1.35 17.57
N LYS A 13 6.31 0.02 17.73
CA LYS A 13 7.39 -0.85 17.22
C LYS A 13 7.18 -1.27 15.77
N TYR A 14 5.94 -1.33 15.33
CA TYR A 14 5.61 -1.78 14.01
C TYR A 14 4.31 -1.15 13.51
N VAL A 15 4.35 -0.58 12.33
CA VAL A 15 3.17 -0.06 11.63
C VAL A 15 3.18 -0.58 10.20
N ALA A 16 2.05 -1.07 9.71
CA ALA A 16 1.94 -1.54 8.34
C ALA A 16 0.57 -1.27 7.72
N THR A 17 0.55 -1.26 6.40
CA THR A 17 -0.68 -1.46 5.63
C THR A 17 -0.70 -2.88 5.07
N ALA A 18 -1.87 -3.47 4.94
CA ALA A 18 -2.04 -4.82 4.42
C ALA A 18 -3.32 -4.94 3.58
N CYS A 19 -3.43 -6.06 2.85
CA CYS A 19 -4.64 -6.45 2.14
C CYS A 19 -4.81 -7.96 2.25
N ALA A 20 -6.00 -8.42 2.61
CA ALA A 20 -6.30 -9.85 2.75
C ALA A 20 -6.07 -10.65 1.45
N SER A 21 -6.24 -10.00 0.28
CA SER A 21 -5.98 -10.63 -1.02
C SER A 21 -4.49 -10.91 -1.31
N TYR A 22 -3.58 -10.35 -0.53
CA TYR A 22 -2.14 -10.65 -0.56
C TYR A 22 -1.76 -11.47 0.69
N GLY A 23 -2.31 -12.67 0.82
CA GLY A 23 -2.27 -13.49 2.02
C GLY A 23 -0.88 -13.75 2.59
N MET A 24 0.15 -13.96 1.75
CA MET A 24 1.53 -14.15 2.24
C MET A 24 2.09 -12.88 2.86
N ASP A 25 1.89 -11.73 2.22
CA ASP A 25 2.30 -10.42 2.75
C ASP A 25 1.58 -10.14 4.07
N PHE A 26 0.26 -10.35 4.09
CA PHE A 26 -0.56 -10.19 5.29
C PHE A 26 -0.07 -11.06 6.45
N ASN A 27 0.14 -12.36 6.23
CA ASN A 27 0.61 -13.29 7.25
C ASN A 27 2.00 -12.90 7.79
N ASN A 28 2.91 -12.48 6.92
CA ASN A 28 4.24 -12.06 7.32
C ASN A 28 4.18 -10.80 8.20
N LYS A 29 3.33 -9.83 7.86
CA LYS A 29 3.10 -8.61 8.65
C LYS A 29 2.50 -8.92 10.02
N VAL A 30 1.52 -9.81 10.08
CA VAL A 30 0.94 -10.26 11.36
C VAL A 30 2.01 -10.93 12.24
N ARG A 31 2.85 -11.81 11.67
CA ARG A 31 3.95 -12.44 12.44
C ARG A 31 4.94 -11.41 12.98
N ARG A 32 5.36 -10.43 12.17
CA ARG A 32 6.26 -9.35 12.61
C ARG A 32 5.62 -8.53 13.73
N ALA A 33 4.34 -8.17 13.59
CA ALA A 33 3.61 -7.47 14.62
C ALA A 33 3.62 -8.23 15.95
N LEU A 34 3.34 -9.54 15.93
CA LEU A 34 3.32 -10.38 17.12
C LEU A 34 4.69 -10.54 17.81
N THR A 35 5.79 -10.39 17.06
CA THR A 35 7.15 -10.58 17.57
C THR A 35 7.90 -9.27 17.80
N SER A 36 7.30 -8.11 17.56
CA SER A 36 7.98 -6.81 17.65
C SER A 36 8.25 -6.33 19.10
N GLY A 37 7.66 -6.98 20.11
CA GLY A 37 7.94 -6.68 21.52
C GLY A 37 7.36 -5.37 22.04
N GLY A 38 6.35 -4.79 21.38
CA GLY A 38 5.71 -3.55 21.80
C GLY A 38 4.43 -3.24 21.01
N PRO A 39 3.89 -2.02 21.11
CA PRO A 39 2.68 -1.63 20.40
C PRO A 39 2.83 -1.72 18.89
N THR A 40 1.81 -2.25 18.21
CA THR A 40 1.80 -2.42 16.76
C THR A 40 0.48 -1.97 16.15
N PHE A 41 0.52 -1.57 14.88
CA PHE A 41 -0.68 -1.18 14.14
C PHE A 41 -0.63 -1.71 12.71
N ILE A 42 -1.65 -2.47 12.31
CA ILE A 42 -1.83 -2.92 10.92
C ILE A 42 -3.13 -2.34 10.40
N HIS A 43 -3.03 -1.49 9.36
CA HIS A 43 -4.19 -0.97 8.65
C HIS A 43 -4.46 -1.86 7.43
N CYS A 44 -5.50 -2.68 7.52
CA CYS A 44 -5.87 -3.61 6.47
C CYS A 44 -7.01 -3.06 5.62
N ILE A 45 -6.87 -3.14 4.28
CA ILE A 45 -8.01 -3.00 3.38
C ILE A 45 -8.60 -4.38 3.11
N ASP A 46 -9.91 -4.48 3.26
CA ASP A 46 -10.65 -5.69 2.97
C ASP A 46 -11.96 -5.33 2.25
N PRO A 47 -12.17 -5.80 1.00
CA PRO A 47 -13.36 -5.52 0.24
C PRO A 47 -14.63 -6.03 0.92
N CYS A 48 -15.62 -5.16 1.05
CA CYS A 48 -16.92 -5.50 1.64
C CYS A 48 -17.99 -5.60 0.54
N PRO A 49 -18.46 -6.80 0.13
CA PRO A 49 -19.42 -6.97 -0.96
C PRO A 49 -20.68 -6.13 -0.78
N LYS A 50 -21.22 -6.12 0.44
CA LYS A 50 -22.45 -5.39 0.77
C LYS A 50 -22.24 -3.87 0.73
N GLY A 51 -21.15 -3.39 1.34
CA GLY A 51 -20.87 -1.95 1.45
C GLY A 51 -20.36 -1.32 0.16
N TRP A 52 -19.73 -2.11 -0.71
CA TRP A 52 -19.16 -1.62 -1.97
C TRP A 52 -20.03 -1.97 -3.18
N ASP A 53 -21.11 -2.75 -2.96
CA ASP A 53 -22.08 -3.16 -3.95
C ASP A 53 -21.44 -3.89 -5.15
N TYR A 54 -20.97 -5.12 -4.89
CA TYR A 54 -20.40 -6.00 -5.89
C TYR A 54 -20.67 -7.47 -5.54
N ASP A 55 -20.57 -8.37 -6.54
CA ASP A 55 -20.74 -9.81 -6.35
C ASP A 55 -19.57 -10.38 -5.52
N PRO A 56 -19.83 -11.08 -4.39
CA PRO A 56 -18.80 -11.62 -3.48
C PRO A 56 -17.70 -12.45 -4.15
N LYS A 57 -17.96 -13.07 -5.28
CA LYS A 57 -16.96 -13.83 -6.05
C LYS A 57 -15.76 -12.98 -6.50
N TYR A 58 -15.92 -11.65 -6.57
CA TYR A 58 -14.88 -10.70 -6.98
C TYR A 58 -14.08 -10.12 -5.79
N SER A 59 -14.34 -10.55 -4.54
CA SER A 59 -13.68 -9.98 -3.36
C SER A 59 -12.15 -10.04 -3.46
N HIS A 60 -11.61 -11.19 -3.86
CA HIS A 60 -10.15 -11.35 -4.02
C HIS A 60 -9.58 -10.43 -5.12
N GLU A 61 -10.24 -10.39 -6.27
CA GLU A 61 -9.84 -9.55 -7.40
C GLU A 61 -9.89 -8.06 -7.02
N LEU A 62 -10.95 -7.60 -6.35
CA LEU A 62 -11.08 -6.22 -5.87
C LEU A 62 -10.02 -5.84 -4.85
N GLY A 63 -9.65 -6.75 -3.97
CA GLY A 63 -8.53 -6.53 -3.05
C GLY A 63 -7.21 -6.34 -3.81
N MET A 64 -6.94 -7.11 -4.84
CA MET A 64 -5.77 -6.90 -5.70
C MET A 64 -5.85 -5.56 -6.45
N LEU A 65 -7.00 -5.24 -7.03
CA LEU A 65 -7.25 -3.99 -7.75
C LEU A 65 -7.20 -2.75 -6.84
N SER A 66 -7.30 -2.87 -5.52
CA SER A 66 -7.06 -1.74 -4.63
C SER A 66 -5.58 -1.32 -4.58
N ILE A 67 -4.66 -2.25 -4.86
CA ILE A 67 -3.21 -2.04 -4.76
C ILE A 67 -2.58 -1.77 -6.13
N GLU A 68 -3.00 -2.47 -7.16
CA GLU A 68 -2.38 -2.43 -8.48
C GLU A 68 -2.43 -1.05 -9.17
N PRO A 69 -3.47 -0.22 -9.02
CA PRO A 69 -3.48 1.18 -9.46
C PRO A 69 -2.64 2.12 -8.58
N GLY A 70 -2.20 1.65 -7.41
CA GLY A 70 -1.49 2.48 -6.44
C GLY A 70 -2.40 3.23 -5.46
N LEU A 71 -3.69 2.91 -5.44
CA LEU A 71 -4.64 3.53 -4.51
C LEU A 71 -4.34 3.15 -3.06
N TRP A 72 -4.13 1.87 -2.80
CA TRP A 72 -3.70 1.35 -1.50
C TRP A 72 -2.25 0.95 -1.54
N ILE A 73 -1.39 1.70 -0.84
CA ILE A 73 0.06 1.48 -0.85
C ILE A 73 0.43 0.50 0.25
N GLN A 74 1.13 -0.57 -0.10
CA GLN A 74 1.65 -1.55 0.84
C GLN A 74 3.03 -1.15 1.35
N TYR A 75 3.15 -0.98 2.66
CA TYR A 75 4.39 -0.64 3.34
C TYR A 75 4.43 -1.19 4.76
N GLU A 76 5.62 -1.16 5.33
CA GLU A 76 5.92 -1.36 6.74
C GLU A 76 6.74 -0.19 7.26
N ILE A 77 6.56 0.18 8.52
CA ILE A 77 7.42 1.10 9.26
C ILE A 77 7.95 0.34 10.45
N ILE A 78 9.26 0.19 10.51
CA ILE A 78 9.99 -0.51 11.56
C ILE A 78 11.06 0.45 12.10
N GLU A 79 11.05 0.71 13.39
CA GLU A 79 12.00 1.64 14.01
C GLU A 79 12.09 3.02 13.35
N GLY A 80 10.95 3.49 12.79
CA GLY A 80 10.85 4.76 12.09
C GLY A 80 11.22 4.72 10.60
N GLU A 81 11.74 3.60 10.10
CA GLU A 81 12.07 3.43 8.69
C GLU A 81 10.88 2.86 7.90
N LEU A 82 10.52 3.53 6.80
CA LEU A 82 9.45 3.10 5.91
C LEU A 82 10.00 2.26 4.76
N MET A 83 9.43 1.08 4.59
CA MET A 83 9.75 0.16 3.49
C MET A 83 8.51 -0.21 2.70
N LEU A 84 8.53 0.01 1.39
CA LEU A 84 7.48 -0.48 0.50
C LEU A 84 7.57 -2.00 0.30
N ASN A 85 6.41 -2.64 0.21
CA ASN A 85 6.31 -4.09 0.03
C ASN A 85 5.57 -4.46 -1.26
N GLY A 86 5.68 -5.73 -1.64
CA GLY A 86 4.89 -6.36 -2.71
C GLY A 86 4.77 -5.52 -3.99
N PRO A 87 3.56 -5.39 -4.55
CA PRO A 87 3.33 -4.61 -5.76
C PRO A 87 3.71 -3.14 -5.63
N SER A 88 3.51 -2.52 -4.46
CA SER A 88 3.86 -1.11 -4.24
C SER A 88 5.36 -0.87 -4.38
N ARG A 89 6.21 -1.79 -3.87
CA ARG A 89 7.66 -1.74 -4.08
C ARG A 89 8.03 -1.90 -5.56
N ALA A 90 7.39 -2.83 -6.26
CA ALA A 90 7.64 -3.06 -7.69
C ALA A 90 7.25 -1.85 -8.55
N ILE A 91 6.15 -1.17 -8.19
CA ILE A 91 5.71 0.07 -8.84
C ILE A 91 6.72 1.19 -8.59
N ALA A 92 7.13 1.41 -7.35
CA ALA A 92 8.10 2.45 -6.99
C ALA A 92 9.45 2.27 -7.69
N LYS A 93 9.88 1.01 -7.88
CA LYS A 93 11.11 0.67 -8.62
C LYS A 93 10.96 0.70 -10.16
N GLY A 94 9.79 1.04 -10.69
CA GLY A 94 9.52 1.04 -12.13
C GLY A 94 9.46 -0.35 -12.77
N ILE A 95 9.53 -1.43 -11.96
CA ILE A 95 9.46 -2.83 -12.42
C ILE A 95 8.06 -3.18 -12.91
N ARG A 96 7.04 -2.58 -12.26
CA ARG A 96 5.63 -2.81 -12.56
C ARG A 96 4.95 -1.46 -12.87
N LYS A 97 4.22 -1.42 -14.00
CA LYS A 97 3.34 -0.28 -14.28
C LYS A 97 2.07 -0.38 -13.43
N ARG A 98 1.57 0.77 -12.98
CA ARG A 98 0.26 0.85 -12.34
C ARG A 98 -0.85 0.54 -13.33
N LYS A 99 -1.91 -0.12 -12.88
CA LYS A 99 -3.14 -0.26 -13.65
C LYS A 99 -3.95 1.05 -13.58
N PRO A 100 -4.84 1.30 -14.57
CA PRO A 100 -5.82 2.38 -14.46
C PRO A 100 -6.72 2.16 -13.23
N VAL A 101 -6.99 3.23 -12.47
CA VAL A 101 -7.90 3.14 -11.31
C VAL A 101 -9.34 2.81 -11.70
N GLU A 102 -9.70 3.09 -12.95
CA GLU A 102 -10.98 2.76 -13.54
C GLU A 102 -11.34 1.27 -13.36
N GLU A 103 -10.36 0.36 -13.51
CA GLU A 103 -10.57 -1.08 -13.31
C GLU A 103 -11.07 -1.40 -11.90
N TYR A 104 -10.60 -0.66 -10.88
CA TYR A 104 -11.06 -0.79 -9.51
C TYR A 104 -12.44 -0.15 -9.30
N LEU A 105 -12.67 1.04 -9.85
CA LEU A 105 -13.89 1.80 -9.62
C LEU A 105 -15.10 1.15 -10.27
N LEU A 106 -14.99 0.75 -11.56
CA LEU A 106 -16.10 0.19 -12.32
C LEU A 106 -16.58 -1.20 -11.85
N ARG A 107 -15.82 -1.86 -10.98
CA ARG A 107 -16.24 -3.15 -10.38
C ARG A 107 -17.18 -2.97 -9.19
N GLN A 108 -17.50 -1.75 -8.78
CA GLN A 108 -18.21 -1.45 -7.54
C GLN A 108 -19.42 -0.55 -7.82
N GLY A 109 -20.62 -1.02 -7.47
CA GLY A 109 -21.86 -0.26 -7.65
C GLY A 109 -21.87 1.08 -6.90
N ARG A 110 -21.13 1.21 -5.80
CA ARG A 110 -21.02 2.49 -5.08
C ARG A 110 -20.42 3.63 -5.93
N PHE A 111 -19.72 3.32 -7.00
CA PHE A 111 -19.16 4.29 -7.95
C PHE A 111 -19.92 4.36 -9.28
N ALA A 112 -21.09 3.72 -9.40
CA ALA A 112 -21.89 3.70 -10.63
C ALA A 112 -22.30 5.09 -11.14
N HIS A 113 -22.27 6.10 -10.26
CA HIS A 113 -22.58 7.50 -10.59
C HIS A 113 -21.36 8.30 -11.08
N PHE A 114 -20.16 7.72 -11.04
CA PHE A 114 -18.95 8.42 -11.46
C PHE A 114 -18.95 8.68 -12.97
N THR A 115 -18.66 9.91 -13.32
CA THR A 115 -18.41 10.32 -14.71
C THR A 115 -16.96 10.03 -15.11
N THR A 116 -16.67 10.12 -16.40
CA THR A 116 -15.28 10.03 -16.90
C THR A 116 -14.36 11.08 -16.26
N GLU A 117 -14.92 12.27 -15.95
CA GLU A 117 -14.17 13.33 -15.28
C GLU A 117 -13.86 12.98 -13.83
N ASP A 118 -14.79 12.36 -13.11
CA ASP A 118 -14.58 11.88 -11.75
C ASP A 118 -13.48 10.80 -11.72
N VAL A 119 -13.53 9.84 -12.64
CA VAL A 119 -12.52 8.78 -12.77
C VAL A 119 -11.14 9.40 -13.05
N LYS A 120 -11.07 10.36 -13.97
CA LYS A 120 -9.83 11.07 -14.28
C LYS A 120 -9.31 11.82 -13.06
N HIS A 121 -10.15 12.56 -12.37
CA HIS A 121 -9.78 13.28 -11.15
C HIS A 121 -9.23 12.32 -10.08
N PHE A 122 -9.85 11.15 -9.94
CA PHE A 122 -9.38 10.11 -9.00
C PHE A 122 -8.01 9.57 -9.40
N GLN A 123 -7.77 9.34 -10.69
CA GLN A 123 -6.48 8.92 -11.21
C GLN A 123 -5.40 9.99 -10.95
N ASP A 124 -5.71 11.26 -11.28
CA ASP A 124 -4.79 12.38 -11.08
C ASP A 124 -4.36 12.50 -9.60
N LYS A 125 -5.29 12.26 -8.66
CA LYS A 125 -4.98 12.26 -7.21
C LYS A 125 -4.06 11.12 -6.80
N ILE A 126 -4.23 9.94 -7.39
CA ILE A 126 -3.32 8.80 -7.13
C ILE A 126 -1.92 9.14 -7.70
N ASP A 127 -1.87 9.69 -8.90
CA ASP A 127 -0.60 10.06 -9.57
C ASP A 127 0.13 11.12 -8.75
N GLU A 128 -0.57 12.17 -8.33
CA GLU A 128 -0.05 13.20 -7.44
C GLU A 128 0.48 12.62 -6.12
N GLN A 129 -0.24 11.65 -5.54
CA GLN A 129 0.19 10.98 -4.31
C GLN A 129 1.52 10.24 -4.51
N TRP A 130 1.69 9.56 -5.64
CA TRP A 130 2.93 8.83 -5.94
C TRP A 130 4.10 9.74 -6.29
N GLU A 131 3.86 10.89 -6.88
CA GLU A 131 4.89 11.90 -7.18
C GLU A 131 5.35 12.64 -5.94
N LYS A 132 4.40 12.96 -5.04
CA LYS A 132 4.63 13.81 -3.87
C LYS A 132 4.63 13.05 -2.56
N TRP A 133 4.63 11.72 -2.62
CA TRP A 133 4.51 10.93 -1.41
C TRP A 133 5.70 11.15 -0.49
N TRP A 134 5.52 12.12 0.39
CA TRP A 134 6.45 12.49 1.43
C TRP A 134 5.79 12.34 2.79
N ILE A 135 6.40 11.55 3.65
CA ILE A 135 6.00 11.44 5.06
C ILE A 135 7.07 12.19 5.86
N PRO A 136 6.72 13.26 6.61
CA PRO A 136 7.69 14.00 7.42
C PRO A 136 8.47 13.06 8.35
N GLY A 137 9.79 13.10 8.28
CA GLY A 137 10.68 12.28 9.11
C GLY A 137 10.96 10.87 8.56
N LEU A 138 10.38 10.49 7.42
CA LEU A 138 10.70 9.24 6.73
C LEU A 138 11.39 9.57 5.41
N VAL A 139 12.47 8.85 5.10
CA VAL A 139 13.26 9.10 3.87
C VAL A 139 12.42 8.76 2.65
N PRO A 140 12.26 9.70 1.67
CA PRO A 140 11.60 9.37 0.42
C PRO A 140 12.39 8.28 -0.31
N ILE A 141 11.73 7.23 -0.77
CA ILE A 141 12.33 6.29 -1.72
C ILE A 141 12.32 7.01 -3.08
N THR A 142 13.45 7.59 -3.44
CA THR A 142 13.64 8.18 -4.76
C THR A 142 13.64 7.04 -5.79
N PRO A 143 12.82 7.08 -6.84
CA PRO A 143 12.92 6.09 -7.91
C PRO A 143 14.32 6.16 -8.55
N GLY A 144 15.09 5.06 -8.43
CA GLY A 144 16.42 4.97 -9.07
C GLY A 144 17.65 4.96 -8.18
N GLN A 145 17.55 4.97 -6.86
CA GLN A 145 18.68 4.61 -6.01
C GLN A 145 18.78 3.07 -5.93
N ASP A 146 19.68 2.53 -6.72
CA ASP A 146 20.11 1.13 -6.62
C ASP A 146 20.76 0.91 -5.27
N ASP A 147 20.24 -0.06 -4.53
CA ASP A 147 20.89 -0.62 -3.33
C ASP A 147 22.18 -1.32 -3.76
N ASN A 148 23.22 -0.56 -4.05
CA ASN A 148 24.56 -1.06 -4.27
C ASN A 148 25.34 -1.05 -2.95
N SER A 149 24.77 -1.66 -1.91
CA SER A 149 25.49 -2.06 -0.70
C SER A 149 25.50 -3.59 -0.64
N GLY A 150 26.05 -4.20 -1.69
CA GLY A 150 26.32 -5.62 -1.77
C GLY A 150 27.82 -5.87 -1.66
N SER A 151 28.21 -6.48 -0.57
CA SER A 151 29.37 -7.37 -0.44
C SER A 151 30.71 -6.91 -1.00
N ASN A 152 31.56 -6.40 -0.13
CA ASN A 152 32.97 -6.64 -0.16
C ASN A 152 33.38 -7.19 1.20
N ASP A 153 33.25 -8.49 1.39
CA ASP A 153 34.04 -9.27 2.34
C ASP A 153 34.53 -10.49 1.60
N ALA A 154 35.67 -10.32 0.99
CA ALA A 154 36.54 -11.40 0.57
C ALA A 154 37.98 -10.89 0.70
N GLU A 155 38.58 -11.14 1.86
CA GLU A 155 39.97 -11.57 2.04
C GLU A 155 40.18 -11.97 3.52
#